data_a8541c70a7f4ef7477c01e63ea3c7173
#
_entry.id   a8541c70a7f4ef7477c01e63ea3c7173
#
_cell.length_a   1.000
_cell.length_b   1.000
_cell.length_c   1.000
_cell.angle_alpha   90.00
_cell.angle_beta   90.00
_cell.angle_gamma   90.00
#
_symmetry.space_group_name_H-M   'P 1'
#
loop_
_entity.id
_entity.type
_entity.pdbx_description
1 polymer ?
#
loop_
_entity_poly.entity_id
_entity_poly.type
_entity_poly.pdbx_seq_one_letter_code
_entity_poly.pdbx_strand_id
1 'polypeptide(L)'
;MKKKRLLASLLASAVVMTTVLSGCGKTEEAKKEVVLNLEEPAIRTLDSALASDVASFNAVNACFEGLARGNNDKPEPAGAEKWEISEDGKVYTFTLKDHKWSDDKPVTAQDYEYAWKRILDPNTKSTYAFFLMGIKNASKYYKGEAKAEDVGIKAVDEKTFRVELEQPIPYFLQMMSFPLLVPLRKDIVEPQGKKYGTDITKMVFNGPYVMTDWQKGSKLSVKKNDKYYDEANVKVDKVNFMVIKEMPTKYQMLSGGELDCAPLTGEYVQKAKDDAKAGKIQLLEEAAPTSFYMIFNQTGKNKLLTNAKIRKALSLAINREDYVNKVYKRGFVAYGVVPTKLLCGDKEFRNEVEEPLKAIMGKEDPKALFVEGLKELGLDQDPSKHTLRYLPQGSSAFDRQSAEFFQSIWKKNIGVNIKLDAAASFADYLTKTQNGNFEIAMSGWGADFNDPDSFIGLFQKDNGNNYGKYNSAKYEAILQKLSKETDNAKRIELFKEAEKVLIIEDAGIAPTHYKDKRYAQQKRVKGLQFPSFGGTYELKWASVEGEK
;
A
#
# COMPACT_ATOMS: atom_id res chain seq x y z
N MET A 1 60.90 -49.76 -9.01
CA MET A 1 62.37 -49.66 -8.62
C MET A 1 62.56 -48.40 -7.80
N LYS A 2 63.12 -48.60 -6.60
CA LYS A 2 63.93 -47.69 -5.76
C LYS A 2 63.35 -46.37 -5.32
N LYS A 3 62.90 -46.19 -4.04
CA LYS A 3 63.72 -45.96 -2.78
C LYS A 3 64.37 -44.56 -2.85
N LYS A 4 64.25 -43.64 -1.90
CA LYS A 4 64.50 -43.64 -0.44
C LYS A 4 64.31 -42.20 0.04
N ARG A 5 63.72 -41.93 1.15
CA ARG A 5 64.14 -41.62 2.53
C ARG A 5 64.36 -40.11 2.77
N LEU A 6 63.59 -39.54 3.67
CA LEU A 6 63.81 -39.22 5.10
C LEU A 6 65.08 -38.38 5.37
N LEU A 7 64.91 -37.24 5.98
CA LEU A 7 65.58 -36.89 7.23
C LEU A 7 64.96 -35.64 7.89
N ALA A 8 64.72 -35.79 9.16
CA ALA A 8 64.33 -34.75 10.12
C ALA A 8 65.60 -34.17 10.78
N SER A 9 65.52 -32.96 11.31
CA SER A 9 66.29 -32.45 12.48
C SER A 9 65.81 -31.00 12.73
N LEU A 10 65.13 -30.67 13.76
CA LEU A 10 65.41 -30.36 15.18
C LEU A 10 66.53 -29.33 15.45
N LEU A 11 66.15 -28.39 16.38
CA LEU A 11 66.93 -27.44 17.18
C LEU A 11 67.01 -26.03 16.61
N ALA A 12 66.82 -24.94 17.36
CA ALA A 12 66.87 -24.77 18.82
C ALA A 12 66.21 -23.46 19.21
N SER A 13 65.78 -23.41 20.43
CA SER A 13 65.26 -22.29 21.23
C SER A 13 66.16 -21.08 21.26
N ALA A 14 65.58 -19.86 21.12
CA ALA A 14 66.17 -18.66 21.71
C ALA A 14 65.03 -17.89 22.40
N VAL A 15 65.06 -17.96 23.72
CA VAL A 15 64.29 -17.13 24.65
C VAL A 15 64.88 -15.73 24.61
N VAL A 16 64.12 -14.72 24.21
CA VAL A 16 64.41 -13.34 24.55
C VAL A 16 63.22 -12.82 25.34
N MET A 17 63.41 -12.74 26.65
CA MET A 17 62.57 -11.90 27.53
C MET A 17 62.75 -10.43 27.12
N THR A 18 61.64 -9.78 26.72
CA THR A 18 61.53 -8.35 26.75
C THR A 18 60.26 -7.94 27.51
N THR A 19 60.52 -7.33 28.58
CA THR A 19 59.72 -6.56 29.54
C THR A 19 58.32 -6.16 29.11
N VAL A 20 57.38 -6.56 29.98
CA VAL A 20 56.02 -6.06 30.10
C VAL A 20 56.04 -4.54 30.33
N LEU A 21 55.62 -3.79 29.34
CA LEU A 21 55.05 -2.48 29.56
C LEU A 21 53.55 -2.59 29.53
N SER A 22 52.96 -2.56 30.73
CA SER A 22 51.54 -2.45 30.96
C SER A 22 51.01 -1.13 30.40
N GLY A 23 50.62 -1.17 29.15
CA GLY A 23 49.76 -0.13 28.56
C GLY A 23 48.32 -0.57 28.78
N CYS A 24 47.62 0.00 29.76
CA CYS A 24 46.17 -0.01 29.82
C CYS A 24 45.62 0.79 28.62
N GLY A 25 45.58 0.17 27.47
CA GLY A 25 44.71 0.55 26.38
C GLY A 25 43.39 -0.16 26.63
N LYS A 26 42.32 0.58 26.97
CA LYS A 26 40.97 0.09 26.79
C LYS A 26 40.87 -0.29 25.31
N THR A 27 40.86 -1.59 25.01
CA THR A 27 40.27 -2.07 23.75
C THR A 27 38.83 -1.66 23.78
N GLU A 28 38.48 -0.60 23.06
CA GLU A 28 37.10 -0.37 22.67
C GLU A 28 36.71 -1.65 21.89
N GLU A 29 35.88 -2.47 22.52
CA GLU A 29 35.19 -3.55 21.78
C GLU A 29 34.50 -2.88 20.60
N ALA A 30 34.91 -3.25 19.38
CA ALA A 30 34.30 -2.75 18.17
C ALA A 30 32.80 -3.04 18.29
N LYS A 31 32.00 -1.98 18.35
CA LYS A 31 30.55 -2.07 18.48
C LYS A 31 30.05 -2.94 17.32
N LYS A 32 29.44 -4.07 17.64
CA LYS A 32 28.90 -5.00 16.64
C LYS A 32 27.84 -4.28 15.80
N GLU A 33 27.92 -4.37 14.47
CA GLU A 33 27.00 -3.75 13.55
C GLU A 33 25.59 -4.33 13.76
N VAL A 34 24.59 -3.48 13.97
CA VAL A 34 23.18 -3.88 14.13
C VAL A 34 22.57 -4.04 12.75
N VAL A 35 22.28 -5.29 12.35
CA VAL A 35 21.76 -5.63 11.02
C VAL A 35 20.33 -6.14 11.11
N LEU A 36 19.47 -5.64 10.21
CA LEU A 36 18.09 -6.06 10.01
C LEU A 36 17.92 -6.67 8.62
N ASN A 37 17.46 -7.92 8.55
CA ASN A 37 17.24 -8.65 7.31
C ASN A 37 15.74 -8.81 7.06
N LEU A 38 15.23 -8.21 6.00
CA LEU A 38 13.82 -8.18 5.63
C LEU A 38 13.61 -8.88 4.30
N GLU A 39 12.49 -9.58 4.17
CA GLU A 39 12.07 -10.06 2.86
C GLU A 39 11.35 -8.96 2.09
N GLU A 40 11.69 -8.82 0.81
CA GLU A 40 11.07 -7.84 -0.07
C GLU A 40 11.00 -8.39 -1.50
N PRO A 41 9.91 -8.12 -2.26
CA PRO A 41 9.91 -8.37 -3.71
C PRO A 41 11.00 -7.59 -4.44
N ALA A 42 11.28 -7.99 -5.68
CA ALA A 42 12.30 -7.33 -6.49
C ALA A 42 11.92 -5.85 -6.75
N ILE A 43 12.81 -4.95 -6.35
CA ILE A 43 12.68 -3.50 -6.55
C ILE A 43 12.86 -3.19 -8.04
N ARG A 44 11.90 -2.47 -8.62
CA ARG A 44 11.86 -2.14 -10.04
C ARG A 44 12.57 -0.83 -10.36
N THR A 45 12.42 0.17 -9.53
CA THR A 45 13.01 1.50 -9.70
C THR A 45 13.26 2.18 -8.37
N LEU A 46 14.24 3.08 -8.34
CA LEU A 46 14.53 3.97 -7.22
C LEU A 46 14.14 5.43 -7.54
N ASP A 47 13.56 5.66 -8.72
CA ASP A 47 12.99 6.95 -9.11
C ASP A 47 11.59 7.08 -8.48
N SER A 48 11.42 7.93 -7.48
CA SER A 48 10.16 8.13 -6.77
C SER A 48 9.01 8.50 -7.70
N ALA A 49 9.26 9.32 -8.74
CA ALA A 49 8.23 9.74 -9.68
C ALA A 49 7.73 8.61 -10.60
N LEU A 50 8.51 7.52 -10.75
CA LEU A 50 8.18 6.35 -11.58
C LEU A 50 7.86 5.10 -10.76
N ALA A 51 8.08 5.15 -9.44
CA ALA A 51 7.69 4.07 -8.53
C ALA A 51 6.17 3.87 -8.53
N SER A 52 5.74 2.62 -8.64
CA SER A 52 4.33 2.23 -8.64
C SER A 52 4.08 0.91 -7.93
N ASP A 53 5.08 0.40 -7.23
CA ASP A 53 5.02 -0.84 -6.47
C ASP A 53 5.59 -0.65 -5.07
N VAL A 54 5.12 -1.47 -4.14
CA VAL A 54 5.44 -1.39 -2.71
C VAL A 54 6.94 -1.53 -2.45
N ALA A 55 7.64 -2.43 -3.17
CA ALA A 55 9.07 -2.66 -2.98
C ALA A 55 9.90 -1.43 -3.36
N SER A 56 9.54 -0.76 -4.47
CA SER A 56 10.16 0.51 -4.88
C SER A 56 9.89 1.60 -3.85
N PHE A 57 8.67 1.70 -3.31
CA PHE A 57 8.34 2.66 -2.25
C PHE A 57 9.07 2.38 -0.94
N ASN A 58 9.28 1.10 -0.56
CA ASN A 58 10.10 0.76 0.62
C ASN A 58 11.53 1.26 0.49
N ALA A 59 12.15 1.06 -0.68
CA ALA A 59 13.51 1.52 -0.94
C ALA A 59 13.61 3.05 -0.93
N VAL A 60 12.63 3.75 -1.52
CA VAL A 60 12.54 5.22 -1.48
C VAL A 60 12.34 5.70 -0.04
N ASN A 61 11.38 5.14 0.70
CA ASN A 61 11.09 5.55 2.09
C ASN A 61 12.29 5.33 3.04
N ALA A 62 13.08 4.28 2.80
CA ALA A 62 14.30 4.04 3.58
C ALA A 62 15.36 5.13 3.38
N CYS A 63 15.51 5.64 2.15
CA CYS A 63 16.65 6.46 1.77
C CYS A 63 16.33 7.94 1.53
N PHE A 64 15.05 8.30 1.48
CA PHE A 64 14.62 9.69 1.31
C PHE A 64 13.73 10.14 2.47
N GLU A 65 13.67 11.46 2.65
CA GLU A 65 12.82 12.11 3.64
C GLU A 65 11.90 13.12 2.96
N GLY A 66 10.57 12.92 3.11
CA GLY A 66 9.54 13.84 2.64
C GLY A 66 9.35 15.05 3.57
N LEU A 67 8.32 15.84 3.33
CA LEU A 67 7.90 16.94 4.24
C LEU A 67 7.43 16.38 5.59
N ALA A 68 6.68 15.28 5.56
CA ALA A 68 6.25 14.54 6.74
C ALA A 68 6.66 13.07 6.61
N ARG A 69 6.72 12.36 7.73
CA ARG A 69 6.93 10.91 7.80
C ARG A 69 5.80 10.27 8.61
N GLY A 70 5.31 9.12 8.15
CA GLY A 70 4.27 8.40 8.85
C GLY A 70 4.81 7.68 10.10
N ASN A 71 4.30 8.01 11.26
CA ASN A 71 4.54 7.28 12.51
C ASN A 71 3.23 6.65 12.96
N ASN A 72 3.12 5.31 12.86
CA ASN A 72 1.85 4.58 13.07
C ASN A 72 0.70 5.20 12.26
N ASP A 73 0.93 5.41 10.97
CA ASP A 73 0.01 6.01 10.00
C ASP A 73 -0.38 7.48 10.24
N LYS A 74 0.22 8.15 11.23
CA LYS A 74 0.02 9.58 11.47
C LYS A 74 1.18 10.37 10.89
N PRO A 75 0.93 11.42 10.09
CA PRO A 75 1.98 12.28 9.57
C PRO A 75 2.61 13.11 10.68
N GLU A 76 3.92 12.98 10.87
CA GLU A 76 4.72 13.80 11.77
C GLU A 76 5.69 14.69 10.96
N PRO A 77 6.05 15.89 11.49
CA PRO A 77 7.06 16.74 10.87
C PRO A 77 8.38 15.99 10.64
N ALA A 78 8.86 16.00 9.38
CA ALA A 78 10.07 15.33 8.97
C ALA A 78 11.06 16.31 8.29
N GLY A 79 11.14 16.34 6.98
CA GLY A 79 11.91 17.39 6.26
C GLY A 79 11.33 18.79 6.50
N ALA A 80 10.04 18.92 6.70
CA ALA A 80 9.45 20.12 7.28
C ALA A 80 9.59 20.13 8.81
N GLU A 81 9.92 21.28 9.39
CA GLU A 81 9.87 21.53 10.83
C GLU A 81 8.44 21.77 11.28
N LYS A 82 7.68 22.53 10.48
CA LYS A 82 6.28 22.88 10.74
C LYS A 82 5.55 23.20 9.41
N TRP A 83 4.26 23.30 9.51
CA TRP A 83 3.39 23.78 8.42
C TRP A 83 2.27 24.68 8.97
N GLU A 84 1.80 25.55 8.09
CA GLU A 84 0.67 26.44 8.33
C GLU A 84 -0.37 26.21 7.23
N ILE A 85 -1.63 26.27 7.60
CA ILE A 85 -2.76 26.06 6.68
C ILE A 85 -3.59 27.33 6.69
N SER A 86 -3.96 27.86 5.51
CA SER A 86 -4.87 29.01 5.42
C SER A 86 -6.25 28.69 5.95
N GLU A 87 -6.99 29.70 6.39
CA GLU A 87 -8.35 29.55 6.94
C GLU A 87 -9.32 28.83 5.98
N ASP A 88 -9.15 29.03 4.67
CA ASP A 88 -9.95 28.36 3.64
C ASP A 88 -9.48 26.92 3.33
N GLY A 89 -8.44 26.43 3.99
CA GLY A 89 -7.89 25.08 3.83
C GLY A 89 -7.22 24.82 2.49
N LYS A 90 -6.93 25.86 1.69
CA LYS A 90 -6.39 25.69 0.32
C LYS A 90 -4.90 25.93 0.22
N VAL A 91 -4.29 26.65 1.13
CA VAL A 91 -2.86 26.96 1.07
C VAL A 91 -2.12 26.32 2.23
N TYR A 92 -1.11 25.54 1.89
CA TYR A 92 -0.22 24.91 2.84
C TYR A 92 1.18 25.53 2.68
N THR A 93 1.75 26.03 3.77
CA THR A 93 3.09 26.59 3.81
C THR A 93 3.95 25.78 4.75
N PHE A 94 4.98 25.13 4.21
CA PHE A 94 5.90 24.29 4.95
C PHE A 94 7.19 25.04 5.19
N THR A 95 7.67 25.07 6.43
CA THR A 95 9.01 25.56 6.80
C THR A 95 9.94 24.36 6.90
N LEU A 96 11.01 24.32 6.11
CA LEU A 96 11.96 23.21 6.09
C LEU A 96 12.97 23.29 7.24
N LYS A 97 13.32 22.13 7.81
CA LYS A 97 14.46 21.99 8.72
C LYS A 97 15.78 22.25 8.01
N ASP A 98 16.82 22.57 8.80
CA ASP A 98 18.19 22.48 8.34
C ASP A 98 18.61 21.02 8.24
N HIS A 99 18.64 20.49 7.03
CA HIS A 99 19.08 19.12 6.75
C HIS A 99 19.81 19.03 5.41
N LYS A 100 20.55 17.95 5.21
CA LYS A 100 21.48 17.80 4.11
C LYS A 100 21.21 16.55 3.30
N TRP A 101 21.62 16.59 2.06
CA TRP A 101 21.86 15.42 1.23
C TRP A 101 23.12 14.68 1.68
N SER A 102 23.26 13.41 1.28
CA SER A 102 24.43 12.56 1.59
C SER A 102 25.75 13.08 0.99
N ASP A 103 25.70 14.07 0.08
CA ASP A 103 26.85 14.79 -0.49
C ASP A 103 27.11 16.14 0.21
N ASP A 104 26.58 16.35 1.42
CA ASP A 104 26.70 17.54 2.26
C ASP A 104 26.00 18.80 1.74
N LYS A 105 25.37 18.79 0.55
CA LYS A 105 24.58 19.92 0.08
C LYS A 105 23.29 20.09 0.87
N PRO A 106 22.79 21.32 1.07
CA PRO A 106 21.53 21.54 1.77
C PRO A 106 20.35 20.98 0.97
N VAL A 107 19.34 20.47 1.66
CA VAL A 107 18.01 20.21 1.07
C VAL A 107 17.22 21.50 1.10
N THR A 108 16.64 21.86 -0.04
CA THR A 108 15.94 23.13 -0.24
C THR A 108 14.52 22.94 -0.73
N ALA A 109 13.69 23.99 -0.61
CA ALA A 109 12.32 23.97 -1.13
C ALA A 109 12.28 23.77 -2.67
N GLN A 110 13.34 24.17 -3.39
CA GLN A 110 13.49 23.95 -4.82
C GLN A 110 13.58 22.46 -5.18
N ASP A 111 14.15 21.62 -4.30
CA ASP A 111 14.24 20.18 -4.51
C ASP A 111 12.85 19.53 -4.45
N TYR A 112 11.95 20.01 -3.56
CA TYR A 112 10.54 19.59 -3.48
C TYR A 112 9.74 20.12 -4.67
N GLU A 113 9.91 21.40 -5.04
CA GLU A 113 9.23 21.98 -6.21
C GLU A 113 9.56 21.22 -7.49
N TYR A 114 10.84 20.96 -7.71
CA TYR A 114 11.30 20.19 -8.86
C TYR A 114 10.71 18.78 -8.88
N ALA A 115 10.79 18.05 -7.76
CA ALA A 115 10.31 16.68 -7.66
C ALA A 115 8.79 16.59 -7.95
N TRP A 116 7.98 17.45 -7.34
CA TRP A 116 6.53 17.38 -7.49
C TRP A 116 6.05 17.84 -8.87
N LYS A 117 6.67 18.88 -9.44
CA LYS A 117 6.40 19.28 -10.83
C LYS A 117 6.81 18.21 -11.83
N ARG A 118 7.89 17.47 -11.56
CA ARG A 118 8.32 16.34 -12.38
C ARG A 118 7.31 15.18 -12.36
N ILE A 119 6.64 14.91 -11.25
CA ILE A 119 5.54 13.93 -11.18
C ILE A 119 4.40 14.34 -12.13
N LEU A 120 4.09 15.63 -12.20
CA LEU A 120 3.01 16.18 -13.03
C LEU A 120 3.42 16.39 -14.51
N ASP A 121 4.73 16.36 -14.83
CA ASP A 121 5.19 16.52 -16.21
C ASP A 121 4.72 15.33 -17.07
N PRO A 122 3.94 15.57 -18.15
CA PRO A 122 3.48 14.51 -19.03
C PRO A 122 4.61 13.69 -19.67
N ASN A 123 5.80 14.28 -19.81
CA ASN A 123 6.98 13.59 -20.34
C ASN A 123 7.57 12.58 -19.34
N THR A 124 7.37 12.77 -18.05
CA THR A 124 7.77 11.81 -17.00
C THR A 124 6.92 10.55 -17.05
N LYS A 125 5.64 10.66 -17.46
CA LYS A 125 4.68 9.56 -17.52
C LYS A 125 4.48 8.85 -16.17
N SER A 126 4.49 9.63 -15.09
CA SER A 126 4.19 9.10 -13.76
C SER A 126 2.77 8.54 -13.70
N THR A 127 2.64 7.27 -13.33
CA THR A 127 1.32 6.65 -13.11
C THR A 127 0.64 7.16 -11.85
N TYR A 128 1.39 7.83 -10.96
CA TYR A 128 0.90 8.44 -9.72
C TYR A 128 0.67 9.96 -9.83
N ALA A 129 0.69 10.54 -11.04
CA ALA A 129 0.39 11.96 -11.23
C ALA A 129 -1.00 12.34 -10.65
N PHE A 130 -1.96 11.40 -10.64
CA PHE A 130 -3.30 11.61 -10.08
C PHE A 130 -3.26 12.05 -8.60
N PHE A 131 -2.23 11.66 -7.86
CA PHE A 131 -2.04 11.98 -6.44
C PHE A 131 -1.94 13.49 -6.18
N LEU A 132 -1.49 14.26 -7.18
CA LEU A 132 -1.30 15.71 -7.09
C LEU A 132 -2.34 16.52 -7.88
N MET A 133 -3.34 15.88 -8.49
CA MET A 133 -4.31 16.58 -9.37
C MET A 133 -5.22 17.58 -8.63
N GLY A 134 -5.33 17.50 -7.31
CA GLY A 134 -6.04 18.49 -6.48
C GLY A 134 -5.28 19.81 -6.29
N ILE A 135 -4.01 19.90 -6.69
CA ILE A 135 -3.20 21.11 -6.65
C ILE A 135 -3.62 22.03 -7.81
N LYS A 136 -3.66 23.32 -7.55
CA LYS A 136 -4.05 24.36 -8.51
C LYS A 136 -3.30 24.22 -9.83
N ASN A 137 -4.04 24.19 -10.93
CA ASN A 137 -3.57 24.02 -12.30
C ASN A 137 -2.79 22.70 -12.58
N ALA A 138 -2.67 21.77 -11.63
CA ALA A 138 -1.94 20.53 -11.83
C ALA A 138 -2.54 19.67 -12.96
N SER A 139 -3.88 19.52 -12.99
CA SER A 139 -4.57 18.79 -14.06
C SER A 139 -4.41 19.43 -15.44
N LYS A 140 -4.38 20.79 -15.51
CA LYS A 140 -4.15 21.51 -16.76
C LYS A 140 -2.71 21.33 -17.25
N TYR A 141 -1.73 21.42 -16.34
CA TYR A 141 -0.33 21.18 -16.68
C TYR A 141 -0.10 19.75 -17.18
N TYR A 142 -0.66 18.76 -16.49
CA TYR A 142 -0.57 17.34 -16.90
C TYR A 142 -1.16 17.10 -18.31
N LYS A 143 -2.20 17.85 -18.70
CA LYS A 143 -2.80 17.79 -20.04
C LYS A 143 -2.09 18.65 -21.09
N GLY A 144 -1.06 19.42 -20.70
CA GLY A 144 -0.37 20.38 -21.59
C GLY A 144 -1.14 21.69 -21.83
N GLU A 145 -2.14 22.01 -21.02
CA GLU A 145 -3.00 23.20 -21.11
C GLU A 145 -2.49 24.38 -20.25
N ALA A 146 -1.51 24.14 -19.40
CA ALA A 146 -0.84 25.16 -18.56
C ALA A 146 0.64 24.92 -18.51
N LYS A 147 1.41 25.93 -18.07
CA LYS A 147 2.87 25.82 -17.86
C LYS A 147 3.19 25.33 -16.43
N ALA A 148 4.40 24.82 -16.22
CA ALA A 148 4.85 24.39 -14.90
C ALA A 148 4.86 25.53 -13.87
N GLU A 149 5.08 26.79 -14.30
CA GLU A 149 5.09 27.97 -13.45
C GLU A 149 3.70 28.31 -12.90
N ASP A 150 2.61 27.90 -13.60
CA ASP A 150 1.22 28.16 -13.23
C ASP A 150 0.70 27.21 -12.18
N VAL A 151 1.43 26.09 -11.93
CA VAL A 151 1.03 25.07 -10.96
C VAL A 151 1.20 25.61 -9.54
N GLY A 152 0.25 25.34 -8.67
CA GLY A 152 0.23 25.76 -7.27
C GLY A 152 1.29 25.08 -6.39
N ILE A 153 2.49 24.84 -6.91
CA ILE A 153 3.67 24.27 -6.22
C ILE A 153 4.81 25.25 -6.34
N LYS A 154 5.31 25.79 -5.23
CA LYS A 154 6.29 26.86 -5.28
C LYS A 154 7.28 26.86 -4.11
N ALA A 155 8.56 26.89 -4.41
CA ALA A 155 9.60 27.32 -3.48
C ALA A 155 9.57 28.84 -3.39
N VAL A 156 9.18 29.37 -2.23
CA VAL A 156 9.13 30.83 -1.98
C VAL A 156 10.56 31.36 -1.76
N ASP A 157 11.34 30.58 -1.01
CA ASP A 157 12.78 30.73 -0.77
C ASP A 157 13.40 29.33 -0.55
N GLU A 158 14.63 29.25 -0.03
CA GLU A 158 15.31 27.96 0.20
C GLU A 158 14.64 27.11 1.30
N LYS A 159 13.91 27.71 2.22
CA LYS A 159 13.32 27.06 3.41
C LYS A 159 11.81 27.06 3.42
N THR A 160 11.17 27.78 2.52
CA THR A 160 9.71 27.93 2.49
C THR A 160 9.15 27.31 1.23
N PHE A 161 8.40 26.21 1.42
CA PHE A 161 7.69 25.51 0.35
C PHE A 161 6.19 25.72 0.48
N ARG A 162 5.55 26.20 -0.58
CA ARG A 162 4.11 26.54 -0.59
C ARG A 162 3.36 25.72 -1.62
N VAL A 163 2.21 25.18 -1.20
CA VAL A 163 1.29 24.44 -2.07
C VAL A 163 -0.09 25.10 -2.02
N GLU A 164 -0.69 25.34 -3.19
CA GLU A 164 -2.03 25.90 -3.34
C GLU A 164 -2.95 24.85 -4.01
N LEU A 165 -4.08 24.53 -3.37
CA LEU A 165 -5.05 23.56 -3.84
C LEU A 165 -6.18 24.23 -4.63
N GLU A 166 -6.80 23.51 -5.59
CA GLU A 166 -8.03 23.96 -6.26
C GLU A 166 -9.19 24.06 -5.27
N GLN A 167 -9.35 23.05 -4.41
CA GLN A 167 -10.34 22.97 -3.34
C GLN A 167 -9.67 22.45 -2.08
N PRO A 168 -10.23 22.68 -0.88
CA PRO A 168 -9.71 22.10 0.35
C PRO A 168 -9.68 20.56 0.24
N ILE A 169 -8.57 19.94 0.65
CA ILE A 169 -8.43 18.49 0.74
C ILE A 169 -8.14 18.15 2.20
N PRO A 170 -9.12 17.69 2.99
CA PRO A 170 -8.98 17.49 4.43
C PRO A 170 -7.88 16.49 4.83
N TYR A 171 -7.54 15.57 3.93
CA TYR A 171 -6.50 14.56 4.13
C TYR A 171 -5.16 14.93 3.46
N PHE A 172 -4.97 16.15 2.98
CA PHE A 172 -3.76 16.56 2.25
C PHE A 172 -2.48 16.35 3.04
N LEU A 173 -2.47 16.65 4.35
CA LEU A 173 -1.30 16.42 5.20
C LEU A 173 -0.94 14.95 5.33
N GLN A 174 -1.92 14.06 5.33
CA GLN A 174 -1.67 12.62 5.40
C GLN A 174 -0.97 12.11 4.14
N MET A 175 -1.25 12.73 2.98
CA MET A 175 -0.54 12.42 1.74
C MET A 175 0.94 12.78 1.78
N MET A 176 1.35 13.74 2.62
CA MET A 176 2.73 14.23 2.70
C MET A 176 3.75 13.20 3.20
N SER A 177 3.28 12.13 3.83
CA SER A 177 4.12 11.00 4.26
C SER A 177 4.29 9.91 3.20
N PHE A 178 3.64 10.06 2.04
CA PHE A 178 3.74 9.07 0.97
C PHE A 178 5.09 9.15 0.24
N PRO A 179 5.81 8.03 0.01
CA PRO A 179 7.16 8.04 -0.55
C PRO A 179 7.31 8.63 -1.97
N LEU A 180 6.21 8.86 -2.67
CA LEU A 180 6.18 9.59 -3.93
C LEU A 180 6.65 11.04 -3.79
N LEU A 181 6.35 11.68 -2.65
CA LEU A 181 6.44 13.12 -2.42
C LEU A 181 7.78 13.58 -1.81
N VAL A 182 8.81 12.76 -1.96
CA VAL A 182 10.17 13.10 -1.52
C VAL A 182 10.83 14.12 -2.45
N PRO A 183 11.80 14.93 -1.94
CA PRO A 183 12.53 15.87 -2.77
C PRO A 183 13.48 15.16 -3.73
N LEU A 184 13.83 15.79 -4.83
CA LEU A 184 14.81 15.32 -5.80
C LEU A 184 15.75 16.45 -6.23
N ARG A 185 17.03 16.13 -6.39
CA ARG A 185 18.06 17.03 -6.85
C ARG A 185 18.04 17.15 -8.38
N LYS A 186 17.66 18.32 -8.89
CA LYS A 186 17.60 18.59 -10.33
C LYS A 186 18.93 18.31 -11.04
N ASP A 187 20.05 18.75 -10.46
CA ASP A 187 21.41 18.55 -10.99
C ASP A 187 21.87 17.08 -10.98
N ILE A 188 21.19 16.21 -10.25
CA ILE A 188 21.42 14.76 -10.25
C ILE A 188 20.50 14.04 -11.23
N VAL A 189 19.22 14.44 -11.30
CA VAL A 189 18.21 13.75 -12.11
C VAL A 189 18.34 14.06 -13.60
N GLU A 190 18.44 15.34 -13.98
CA GLU A 190 18.40 15.75 -15.39
C GLU A 190 19.55 15.17 -16.23
N PRO A 191 20.82 15.15 -15.77
CA PRO A 191 21.90 14.56 -16.56
C PRO A 191 21.74 13.07 -16.82
N GLN A 192 21.00 12.36 -15.95
CA GLN A 192 20.77 10.93 -16.07
C GLN A 192 19.51 10.64 -16.93
N GLY A 193 18.55 11.56 -16.99
CA GLY A 193 17.31 11.41 -17.73
C GLY A 193 16.59 10.11 -17.35
N LYS A 194 16.25 9.29 -18.33
CA LYS A 194 15.54 8.00 -18.12
C LYS A 194 16.35 6.95 -17.34
N LYS A 195 17.63 7.17 -17.09
CA LYS A 195 18.48 6.26 -16.30
C LYS A 195 18.51 6.59 -14.81
N TYR A 196 17.93 7.73 -14.40
CA TYR A 196 17.82 8.04 -12.98
C TYR A 196 17.08 6.93 -12.22
N GLY A 197 17.54 6.63 -11.02
CA GLY A 197 16.97 5.54 -10.21
C GLY A 197 17.33 4.10 -10.66
N THR A 198 18.30 3.94 -11.57
CA THR A 198 18.78 2.63 -12.02
C THR A 198 20.22 2.28 -11.57
N ASP A 199 20.95 3.27 -11.05
CA ASP A 199 22.35 3.15 -10.60
C ASP A 199 22.52 3.96 -9.30
N ILE A 200 22.69 3.23 -8.18
CA ILE A 200 22.81 3.83 -6.84
C ILE A 200 24.04 4.72 -6.67
N THR A 201 25.12 4.48 -7.43
CA THR A 201 26.37 5.24 -7.34
C THR A 201 26.23 6.68 -7.86
N LYS A 202 25.14 6.96 -8.56
CA LYS A 202 24.81 8.28 -9.14
C LYS A 202 23.66 8.97 -8.42
N MET A 203 23.27 8.46 -7.25
CA MET A 203 22.18 8.99 -6.45
C MET A 203 22.71 9.66 -5.19
N VAL A 204 21.95 10.60 -4.67
CA VAL A 204 22.14 11.22 -3.36
C VAL A 204 20.89 11.03 -2.53
N PHE A 205 21.02 10.95 -1.23
CA PHE A 205 19.96 10.58 -0.30
C PHE A 205 19.86 11.60 0.83
N ASN A 206 18.66 11.87 1.32
CA ASN A 206 18.41 12.77 2.44
C ASN A 206 17.67 12.12 3.62
N GLY A 207 17.42 10.80 3.53
CA GLY A 207 16.69 10.04 4.52
C GLY A 207 17.58 9.31 5.54
N PRO A 208 16.98 8.44 6.38
CA PRO A 208 17.65 7.71 7.46
C PRO A 208 18.79 6.80 6.98
N TYR A 209 18.70 6.30 5.76
CA TYR A 209 19.68 5.38 5.19
C TYR A 209 20.21 5.86 3.84
N VAL A 210 21.36 5.32 3.43
CA VAL A 210 21.94 5.43 2.08
C VAL A 210 22.12 4.05 1.48
N MET A 211 21.90 3.92 0.18
CA MET A 211 22.09 2.66 -0.53
C MET A 211 23.55 2.31 -0.71
N THR A 212 23.94 1.07 -0.48
CA THR A 212 25.34 0.61 -0.56
C THR A 212 25.56 -0.52 -1.57
N ASP A 213 24.56 -1.35 -1.81
CA ASP A 213 24.63 -2.48 -2.75
C ASP A 213 23.24 -2.76 -3.33
N TRP A 214 23.14 -2.87 -4.64
CA TRP A 214 21.90 -3.25 -5.31
C TRP A 214 22.14 -4.33 -6.37
N GLN A 215 21.85 -5.57 -6.00
CA GLN A 215 21.85 -6.72 -6.88
C GLN A 215 20.42 -6.94 -7.39
N LYS A 216 20.12 -6.41 -8.58
CA LYS A 216 18.76 -6.41 -9.14
C LYS A 216 18.15 -7.81 -9.15
N GLY A 217 16.95 -7.92 -8.58
CA GLY A 217 16.22 -9.19 -8.45
C GLY A 217 16.72 -10.13 -7.35
N SER A 218 17.69 -9.72 -6.53
CA SER A 218 18.25 -10.52 -5.44
C SER A 218 18.26 -9.79 -4.10
N LYS A 219 18.91 -8.61 -4.04
CA LYS A 219 19.11 -7.90 -2.78
C LYS A 219 19.33 -6.40 -2.98
N LEU A 220 18.80 -5.59 -2.06
CA LEU A 220 19.23 -4.21 -1.83
C LEU A 220 19.75 -4.11 -0.40
N SER A 221 20.93 -3.50 -0.22
CA SER A 221 21.48 -3.16 1.10
C SER A 221 21.56 -1.66 1.28
N VAL A 222 21.15 -1.20 2.46
CA VAL A 222 21.25 0.19 2.88
C VAL A 222 21.99 0.26 4.21
N LYS A 223 22.75 1.31 4.45
CA LYS A 223 23.40 1.62 5.73
C LYS A 223 22.89 2.94 6.29
N LYS A 224 22.97 3.09 7.58
CA LYS A 224 22.62 4.32 8.29
C LYS A 224 23.32 5.52 7.66
N ASN A 225 22.60 6.61 7.48
CA ASN A 225 23.07 7.86 6.89
C ASN A 225 23.61 8.77 8.00
N ASP A 226 24.91 8.96 8.05
CA ASP A 226 25.60 9.83 9.02
C ASP A 226 25.36 11.34 8.81
N LYS A 227 24.70 11.70 7.71
CA LYS A 227 24.27 13.09 7.40
C LYS A 227 22.80 13.34 7.69
N TYR A 228 22.08 12.31 8.12
CA TYR A 228 20.66 12.46 8.43
C TYR A 228 20.47 13.30 9.70
N TYR A 229 19.60 14.31 9.66
CA TYR A 229 19.39 15.25 10.76
C TYR A 229 19.00 14.60 12.10
N ASP A 230 18.37 13.43 12.03
CA ASP A 230 17.87 12.66 13.20
C ASP A 230 18.61 11.30 13.34
N GLU A 231 19.88 11.28 12.92
CA GLU A 231 20.73 10.08 12.89
C GLU A 231 20.78 9.36 14.25
N ALA A 232 20.81 10.11 15.33
CA ALA A 232 20.88 9.57 16.69
C ALA A 232 19.68 8.67 17.04
N ASN A 233 18.54 8.86 16.41
CA ASN A 233 17.32 8.05 16.61
C ASN A 233 17.22 6.85 15.70
N VAL A 234 18.07 6.71 14.66
CA VAL A 234 18.19 5.52 13.81
C VAL A 234 19.06 4.48 14.52
N LYS A 235 18.46 3.35 14.93
CA LYS A 235 19.12 2.35 15.80
C LYS A 235 19.67 1.13 15.05
N VAL A 236 19.29 0.94 13.79
CA VAL A 236 19.78 -0.13 12.93
C VAL A 236 20.88 0.43 12.03
N ASP A 237 22.06 -0.19 12.03
CA ASP A 237 23.20 0.29 11.27
C ASP A 237 23.10 -0.11 9.78
N LYS A 238 22.49 -1.28 9.51
CA LYS A 238 22.35 -1.82 8.15
C LYS A 238 21.02 -2.56 7.97
N VAL A 239 20.38 -2.38 6.81
CA VAL A 239 19.20 -3.16 6.43
C VAL A 239 19.47 -3.85 5.10
N ASN A 240 19.13 -5.15 5.03
CA ASN A 240 19.15 -5.92 3.80
C ASN A 240 17.71 -6.27 3.41
N PHE A 241 17.29 -5.83 2.24
CA PHE A 241 16.06 -6.28 1.60
C PHE A 241 16.39 -7.45 0.68
N MET A 242 15.87 -8.62 0.99
CA MET A 242 16.22 -9.89 0.34
C MET A 242 15.04 -10.41 -0.48
N VAL A 243 15.29 -10.74 -1.75
CA VAL A 243 14.27 -11.32 -2.63
C VAL A 243 14.24 -12.83 -2.44
N ILE A 244 13.21 -13.32 -1.74
CA ILE A 244 13.04 -14.75 -1.45
C ILE A 244 11.69 -15.18 -2.05
N LYS A 245 11.72 -15.96 -3.12
CA LYS A 245 10.51 -16.35 -3.87
C LYS A 245 9.73 -17.47 -3.20
N GLU A 246 10.45 -18.49 -2.71
CA GLU A 246 9.83 -19.72 -2.24
C GLU A 246 9.46 -19.62 -0.76
N MET A 247 8.21 -19.90 -0.44
CA MET A 247 7.70 -19.83 0.93
C MET A 247 8.40 -20.78 1.92
N PRO A 248 8.76 -22.04 1.55
CA PRO A 248 9.55 -22.91 2.40
C PRO A 248 10.89 -22.29 2.81
N THR A 249 11.64 -21.73 1.85
CA THR A 249 12.92 -21.06 2.09
C THR A 249 12.76 -19.85 3.00
N LYS A 250 11.75 -19.02 2.73
CA LYS A 250 11.40 -17.85 3.55
C LYS A 250 11.18 -18.23 5.01
N TYR A 251 10.34 -19.25 5.24
CA TYR A 251 10.05 -19.74 6.58
C TYR A 251 11.28 -20.36 7.26
N GLN A 252 12.10 -21.11 6.52
CA GLN A 252 13.33 -21.71 7.06
C GLN A 252 14.33 -20.63 7.51
N MET A 253 14.58 -19.62 6.67
CA MET A 253 15.48 -18.51 7.01
C MET A 253 14.96 -17.70 8.21
N LEU A 254 13.63 -17.48 8.29
CA LEU A 254 13.02 -16.85 9.46
C LEU A 254 13.24 -17.70 10.72
N SER A 255 12.95 -19.00 10.66
CA SER A 255 13.11 -19.91 11.80
C SER A 255 14.57 -20.06 12.23
N GLY A 256 15.51 -19.97 11.29
CA GLY A 256 16.96 -20.00 11.53
C GLY A 256 17.54 -18.66 12.01
N GLY A 257 16.74 -17.58 12.03
CA GLY A 257 17.18 -16.24 12.42
C GLY A 257 18.05 -15.52 11.38
N GLU A 258 18.12 -16.02 10.15
CA GLU A 258 18.78 -15.36 9.00
C GLU A 258 17.92 -14.25 8.42
N LEU A 259 16.60 -14.34 8.60
CA LEU A 259 15.61 -13.36 8.23
C LEU A 259 14.91 -12.85 9.49
N ASP A 260 14.74 -11.54 9.60
CA ASP A 260 14.18 -10.91 10.78
C ASP A 260 12.67 -10.69 10.69
N CYS A 261 12.16 -10.44 9.49
CA CYS A 261 10.73 -10.31 9.25
C CYS A 261 10.37 -10.71 7.82
N ALA A 262 9.23 -11.39 7.67
CA ALA A 262 8.68 -11.77 6.38
C ALA A 262 7.16 -11.92 6.39
N PRO A 263 6.45 -11.61 5.29
CA PRO A 263 5.07 -12.00 5.09
C PRO A 263 4.97 -13.52 4.89
N LEU A 264 3.95 -14.13 5.48
CA LEU A 264 3.68 -15.56 5.35
C LEU A 264 2.29 -15.82 4.74
N THR A 265 2.19 -16.90 3.97
CA THR A 265 0.95 -17.34 3.34
C THR A 265 0.79 -18.86 3.43
N GLY A 266 -0.42 -19.35 3.11
CA GLY A 266 -0.71 -20.78 3.04
C GLY A 266 -0.52 -21.49 4.39
N GLU A 267 0.00 -22.70 4.35
CA GLU A 267 0.23 -23.56 5.54
C GLU A 267 1.26 -22.99 6.52
N TYR A 268 2.18 -22.12 6.04
CA TYR A 268 3.21 -21.50 6.87
C TYR A 268 2.66 -20.50 7.88
N VAL A 269 1.46 -19.98 7.66
CA VAL A 269 0.74 -19.16 8.65
C VAL A 269 0.43 -19.99 9.90
N GLN A 270 -0.03 -21.25 9.73
CA GLN A 270 -0.31 -22.10 10.88
C GLN A 270 0.98 -22.48 11.62
N LYS A 271 2.07 -22.80 10.90
CA LYS A 271 3.37 -23.07 11.51
C LYS A 271 3.86 -21.85 12.33
N ALA A 272 3.70 -20.64 11.78
CA ALA A 272 4.06 -19.40 12.48
C ALA A 272 3.18 -19.15 13.72
N LYS A 273 1.89 -19.49 13.67
CA LYS A 273 1.01 -19.46 14.86
C LYS A 273 1.49 -20.38 15.97
N ASP A 274 1.92 -21.57 15.61
CA ASP A 274 2.43 -22.56 16.56
C ASP A 274 3.78 -22.10 17.15
N ASP A 275 4.70 -21.56 16.32
CA ASP A 275 5.97 -21.00 16.78
C ASP A 275 5.77 -19.73 17.63
N ALA A 276 4.79 -18.90 17.33
CA ALA A 276 4.44 -17.74 18.15
C ALA A 276 3.88 -18.15 19.51
N LYS A 277 3.02 -19.16 19.56
CA LYS A 277 2.54 -19.76 20.83
C LYS A 277 3.68 -20.38 21.64
N ALA A 278 4.66 -20.98 20.97
CA ALA A 278 5.86 -21.52 21.61
C ALA A 278 6.87 -20.42 22.00
N GLY A 279 6.57 -19.15 21.75
CA GLY A 279 7.41 -18.03 22.13
C GLY A 279 8.69 -17.88 21.29
N LYS A 280 8.79 -18.50 20.12
CA LYS A 280 9.98 -18.44 19.26
C LYS A 280 10.04 -17.17 18.41
N ILE A 281 8.89 -16.75 17.88
CA ILE A 281 8.71 -15.57 17.01
C ILE A 281 7.52 -14.74 17.49
N GLN A 282 7.32 -13.58 16.86
CA GLN A 282 6.07 -12.82 16.92
C GLN A 282 5.30 -13.03 15.61
N LEU A 283 4.00 -13.21 15.69
CA LEU A 283 3.11 -13.18 14.53
C LEU A 283 2.25 -11.92 14.64
N LEU A 284 2.39 -11.05 13.65
CA LEU A 284 1.63 -9.82 13.52
C LEU A 284 0.50 -10.09 12.53
N GLU A 285 -0.74 -10.02 12.99
CA GLU A 285 -1.93 -10.13 12.16
C GLU A 285 -2.75 -8.85 12.35
N GLU A 286 -2.88 -8.07 11.29
CA GLU A 286 -3.59 -6.81 11.30
C GLU A 286 -4.49 -6.67 10.07
N ALA A 287 -5.58 -5.89 10.21
CA ALA A 287 -6.36 -5.49 9.06
C ALA A 287 -5.53 -4.59 8.14
N ALA A 288 -5.54 -4.88 6.84
CA ALA A 288 -5.03 -3.97 5.83
C ALA A 288 -6.15 -3.01 5.40
N PRO A 289 -5.85 -1.76 5.06
CA PRO A 289 -6.84 -0.86 4.47
C PRO A 289 -7.12 -1.26 3.01
N THR A 290 -7.62 -2.47 2.82
CA THR A 290 -7.91 -3.07 1.51
C THR A 290 -9.24 -3.81 1.59
N SER A 291 -10.14 -3.44 0.70
CA SER A 291 -11.49 -4.01 0.59
C SER A 291 -11.65 -4.77 -0.72
N PHE A 292 -12.35 -5.90 -0.67
CA PHE A 292 -12.78 -6.67 -1.84
C PHE A 292 -14.30 -6.70 -1.93
N TYR A 293 -14.79 -6.56 -3.16
CA TYR A 293 -16.22 -6.48 -3.45
C TYR A 293 -16.53 -6.99 -4.86
N MET A 294 -17.77 -7.48 -5.05
CA MET A 294 -18.29 -7.75 -6.39
C MET A 294 -18.66 -6.47 -7.08
N ILE A 295 -18.25 -6.32 -8.33
CA ILE A 295 -18.73 -5.30 -9.27
C ILE A 295 -19.72 -5.92 -10.25
N PHE A 296 -20.76 -5.16 -10.56
CA PHE A 296 -21.81 -5.51 -11.50
C PHE A 296 -21.71 -4.58 -12.71
N ASN A 297 -21.71 -5.13 -13.92
CA ASN A 297 -21.71 -4.31 -15.13
C ASN A 297 -23.11 -3.73 -15.36
N GLN A 298 -23.28 -2.43 -15.08
CA GLN A 298 -24.57 -1.74 -15.11
C GLN A 298 -24.83 -1.02 -16.45
N THR A 299 -24.03 -1.28 -17.49
CA THR A 299 -24.16 -0.63 -18.81
C THR A 299 -25.37 -1.10 -19.62
N GLY A 300 -26.11 -2.10 -19.14
CA GLY A 300 -27.25 -2.68 -19.86
C GLY A 300 -26.87 -3.83 -20.81
N LYS A 301 -25.58 -4.23 -20.89
CA LYS A 301 -25.15 -5.43 -21.66
C LYS A 301 -25.93 -6.69 -21.23
N ASN A 302 -26.18 -6.82 -19.93
CA ASN A 302 -27.13 -7.78 -19.40
C ASN A 302 -28.23 -7.02 -18.65
N LYS A 303 -29.48 -7.14 -19.15
CA LYS A 303 -30.64 -6.43 -18.62
C LYS A 303 -30.87 -6.71 -17.12
N LEU A 304 -30.54 -7.90 -16.64
CA LEU A 304 -30.70 -8.27 -15.23
C LEU A 304 -29.94 -7.33 -14.30
N LEU A 305 -28.71 -6.97 -14.67
CA LEU A 305 -27.83 -6.16 -13.82
C LEU A 305 -28.15 -4.66 -13.84
N THR A 306 -29.10 -4.20 -14.64
CA THR A 306 -29.64 -2.83 -14.55
C THR A 306 -30.58 -2.66 -13.36
N ASN A 307 -31.17 -3.75 -12.86
CA ASN A 307 -32.13 -3.71 -11.76
C ASN A 307 -31.43 -3.81 -10.39
N ALA A 308 -31.65 -2.83 -9.52
CA ALA A 308 -31.04 -2.75 -8.18
C ALA A 308 -31.45 -3.93 -7.27
N LYS A 309 -32.71 -4.41 -7.35
CA LYS A 309 -33.18 -5.55 -6.54
C LYS A 309 -32.44 -6.84 -6.90
N ILE A 310 -32.17 -7.07 -8.19
CA ILE A 310 -31.37 -8.22 -8.65
C ILE A 310 -29.96 -8.14 -8.11
N ARG A 311 -29.29 -6.97 -8.19
CA ARG A 311 -27.93 -6.79 -7.64
C ARG A 311 -27.92 -6.95 -6.11
N LYS A 312 -28.95 -6.42 -5.41
CA LYS A 312 -29.11 -6.58 -3.96
C LYS A 312 -29.30 -8.05 -3.59
N ALA A 313 -30.12 -8.78 -4.34
CA ALA A 313 -30.33 -10.22 -4.15
C ALA A 313 -29.02 -11.01 -4.28
N LEU A 314 -28.23 -10.70 -5.32
CA LEU A 314 -26.91 -11.31 -5.52
C LEU A 314 -25.96 -10.99 -4.35
N SER A 315 -25.99 -9.77 -3.81
CA SER A 315 -25.21 -9.38 -2.65
C SER A 315 -25.61 -10.13 -1.39
N LEU A 316 -26.91 -10.18 -1.07
CA LEU A 316 -27.45 -10.81 0.15
C LEU A 316 -27.32 -12.33 0.13
N ALA A 317 -27.27 -12.94 -1.05
CA ALA A 317 -27.08 -14.38 -1.20
C ALA A 317 -25.68 -14.87 -0.82
N ILE A 318 -24.68 -13.99 -0.74
CA ILE A 318 -23.29 -14.37 -0.41
C ILE A 318 -23.18 -14.68 1.08
N ASN A 319 -22.80 -15.92 1.41
CA ASN A 319 -22.36 -16.28 2.76
C ASN A 319 -20.90 -15.88 2.92
N ARG A 320 -20.68 -14.68 3.48
CA ARG A 320 -19.37 -14.05 3.63
C ARG A 320 -18.49 -14.77 4.64
N GLU A 321 -19.07 -15.24 5.74
CA GLU A 321 -18.36 -16.02 6.77
C GLU A 321 -17.82 -17.32 6.18
N ASP A 322 -18.64 -18.06 5.43
CA ASP A 322 -18.20 -19.30 4.77
C ASP A 322 -17.11 -19.02 3.74
N TYR A 323 -17.23 -17.92 2.98
CA TYR A 323 -16.20 -17.52 2.02
C TYR A 323 -14.88 -17.24 2.73
N VAL A 324 -14.88 -16.36 3.74
CA VAL A 324 -13.68 -15.97 4.47
C VAL A 324 -13.06 -17.15 5.20
N ASN A 325 -13.86 -17.96 5.90
CA ASN A 325 -13.34 -19.01 6.77
C ASN A 325 -12.97 -20.30 6.03
N LYS A 326 -13.68 -20.66 4.94
CA LYS A 326 -13.51 -21.96 4.26
C LYS A 326 -12.76 -21.86 2.93
N VAL A 327 -12.88 -20.73 2.22
CA VAL A 327 -12.29 -20.53 0.88
C VAL A 327 -11.07 -19.61 0.95
N TYR A 328 -11.26 -18.36 1.38
CA TYR A 328 -10.19 -17.37 1.46
C TYR A 328 -9.18 -17.69 2.58
N LYS A 329 -9.66 -18.21 3.70
CA LYS A 329 -8.89 -18.69 4.87
C LYS A 329 -7.97 -17.63 5.49
N ARG A 330 -8.34 -16.37 5.33
CA ARG A 330 -7.61 -15.21 5.84
C ARG A 330 -8.51 -13.96 5.81
N GLY A 331 -8.01 -12.82 6.33
CA GLY A 331 -8.74 -11.56 6.29
C GLY A 331 -9.95 -11.53 7.21
N PHE A 332 -10.83 -10.60 6.92
CA PHE A 332 -12.02 -10.33 7.73
C PHE A 332 -13.25 -10.21 6.83
N VAL A 333 -14.41 -10.58 7.35
CA VAL A 333 -15.68 -10.40 6.64
C VAL A 333 -15.96 -8.91 6.45
N ALA A 334 -16.43 -8.52 5.25
CA ALA A 334 -16.80 -7.15 4.94
C ALA A 334 -18.31 -7.04 4.68
N TYR A 335 -18.95 -6.14 5.40
CA TYR A 335 -20.34 -5.71 5.23
C TYR A 335 -20.43 -4.24 4.78
N GLY A 336 -19.29 -3.59 4.59
CA GLY A 336 -19.08 -2.25 4.05
C GLY A 336 -17.95 -2.23 3.03
N VAL A 337 -17.74 -1.10 2.35
CA VAL A 337 -16.63 -0.95 1.38
C VAL A 337 -15.43 -0.26 2.00
N VAL A 338 -15.62 0.63 2.97
CA VAL A 338 -14.54 1.29 3.70
C VAL A 338 -14.02 0.31 4.76
N PRO A 339 -12.74 -0.11 4.74
CA PRO A 339 -12.20 -1.01 5.76
C PRO A 339 -11.88 -0.29 7.08
N THR A 340 -11.45 -1.05 8.10
CA THR A 340 -10.88 -0.51 9.34
C THR A 340 -9.57 0.23 9.10
N LYS A 341 -9.09 0.97 10.11
CA LYS A 341 -7.85 1.76 10.13
C LYS A 341 -7.85 2.99 9.22
N LEU A 342 -8.95 3.32 8.57
CA LEU A 342 -9.07 4.59 7.85
C LEU A 342 -9.58 5.69 8.78
N LEU A 343 -8.87 6.81 8.76
CA LEU A 343 -9.20 7.98 9.58
C LEU A 343 -10.03 8.97 8.78
N CYS A 344 -11.03 9.56 9.45
CA CYS A 344 -11.65 10.81 9.02
C CYS A 344 -11.29 11.88 10.06
N GLY A 345 -10.33 12.73 9.74
CA GLY A 345 -9.65 13.55 10.73
C GLY A 345 -8.79 12.71 11.67
N ASP A 346 -9.07 12.76 12.97
CA ASP A 346 -8.40 12.03 14.04
C ASP A 346 -9.12 10.72 14.46
N LYS A 347 -10.31 10.47 13.90
CA LYS A 347 -11.17 9.34 14.27
C LYS A 347 -11.12 8.22 13.24
N GLU A 348 -11.01 6.98 13.69
CA GLU A 348 -11.17 5.83 12.81
C GLU A 348 -12.65 5.70 12.39
N PHE A 349 -12.88 5.73 11.09
CA PHE A 349 -14.23 5.76 10.51
C PHE A 349 -15.10 4.57 10.96
N ARG A 350 -14.54 3.37 11.04
CA ARG A 350 -15.29 2.17 11.44
C ARG A 350 -15.63 2.10 12.94
N ASN A 351 -15.01 2.92 13.76
CA ASN A 351 -15.43 3.08 15.17
C ASN A 351 -16.64 4.01 15.31
N GLU A 352 -16.86 4.91 14.33
CA GLU A 352 -17.97 5.85 14.30
C GLU A 352 -19.17 5.34 13.48
N VAL A 353 -18.92 4.47 12.46
CA VAL A 353 -19.93 4.04 11.49
C VAL A 353 -19.98 2.53 11.36
N GLU A 354 -21.15 1.96 11.65
CA GLU A 354 -21.39 0.53 11.43
C GLU A 354 -21.48 0.21 9.92
N GLU A 355 -21.05 -0.99 9.56
CA GLU A 355 -21.09 -1.45 8.17
C GLU A 355 -22.54 -1.68 7.69
N PRO A 356 -22.97 -1.06 6.57
CA PRO A 356 -24.38 -0.93 6.21
C PRO A 356 -25.09 -2.27 5.96
N LEU A 357 -24.43 -3.30 5.39
CA LEU A 357 -25.09 -4.59 5.13
C LEU A 357 -25.48 -5.33 6.42
N LYS A 358 -24.81 -5.11 7.55
CA LYS A 358 -25.18 -5.73 8.84
C LYS A 358 -26.63 -5.44 9.22
N ALA A 359 -27.12 -4.24 8.88
CA ALA A 359 -28.47 -3.81 9.22
C ALA A 359 -29.56 -4.63 8.50
N ILE A 360 -29.29 -5.25 7.35
CA ILE A 360 -30.27 -5.95 6.52
C ILE A 360 -29.99 -7.43 6.30
N MET A 361 -28.79 -7.93 6.69
CA MET A 361 -28.47 -9.35 6.58
C MET A 361 -29.49 -10.20 7.36
N GLY A 362 -30.01 -11.25 6.70
CA GLY A 362 -31.00 -12.16 7.29
C GLY A 362 -32.42 -11.60 7.41
N LYS A 363 -32.67 -10.34 7.02
CA LYS A 363 -34.01 -9.72 7.09
C LYS A 363 -34.78 -9.77 5.77
N GLU A 364 -34.07 -9.89 4.66
CA GLU A 364 -34.64 -9.94 3.31
C GLU A 364 -34.29 -11.26 2.64
N ASP A 365 -35.26 -11.91 1.96
CA ASP A 365 -34.99 -13.13 1.21
C ASP A 365 -34.40 -12.83 -0.16
N PRO A 366 -33.14 -13.27 -0.44
CA PRO A 366 -32.49 -13.01 -1.71
C PRO A 366 -33.27 -13.54 -2.93
N LYS A 367 -33.91 -14.69 -2.80
CA LYS A 367 -34.70 -15.28 -3.90
C LYS A 367 -35.94 -14.45 -4.20
N ALA A 368 -36.64 -13.99 -3.19
CA ALA A 368 -37.81 -13.15 -3.34
C ALA A 368 -37.44 -11.81 -4.02
N LEU A 369 -36.37 -11.18 -3.57
CA LEU A 369 -35.85 -9.93 -4.19
C LEU A 369 -35.47 -10.14 -5.66
N PHE A 370 -34.83 -11.26 -5.99
CA PHE A 370 -34.47 -11.56 -7.38
C PHE A 370 -35.70 -11.70 -8.26
N VAL A 371 -36.74 -12.43 -7.78
CA VAL A 371 -38.01 -12.61 -8.49
C VAL A 371 -38.74 -11.27 -8.67
N GLU A 372 -38.76 -10.40 -7.65
CA GLU A 372 -39.32 -9.06 -7.78
C GLU A 372 -38.60 -8.24 -8.87
N GLY A 373 -37.26 -8.31 -8.91
CA GLY A 373 -36.49 -7.64 -9.94
C GLY A 373 -36.76 -8.20 -11.34
N LEU A 374 -36.96 -9.49 -11.49
CA LEU A 374 -37.38 -10.10 -12.76
C LEU A 374 -38.76 -9.60 -13.20
N LYS A 375 -39.72 -9.50 -12.25
CA LYS A 375 -41.05 -8.96 -12.51
C LYS A 375 -41.00 -7.51 -12.97
N GLU A 376 -40.18 -6.65 -12.32
CA GLU A 376 -39.98 -5.25 -12.71
C GLU A 376 -39.40 -5.12 -14.13
N LEU A 377 -38.55 -6.06 -14.55
CA LEU A 377 -37.99 -6.11 -15.89
C LEU A 377 -38.92 -6.73 -16.94
N GLY A 378 -40.08 -7.26 -16.54
CA GLY A 378 -40.99 -7.96 -17.42
C GLY A 378 -40.42 -9.28 -17.96
N LEU A 379 -39.61 -9.99 -17.16
CA LEU A 379 -38.95 -11.24 -17.49
C LEU A 379 -39.63 -12.44 -16.82
N ASP A 380 -39.33 -13.66 -17.30
CA ASP A 380 -39.77 -14.88 -16.64
C ASP A 380 -39.30 -14.90 -15.19
N GLN A 381 -40.25 -15.18 -14.27
CA GLN A 381 -40.00 -15.10 -12.83
C GLN A 381 -39.28 -16.31 -12.25
N ASP A 382 -39.02 -17.35 -13.04
CA ASP A 382 -38.21 -18.49 -12.62
C ASP A 382 -36.71 -18.16 -12.74
N PRO A 383 -35.96 -17.97 -11.62
CA PRO A 383 -34.56 -17.66 -11.66
C PRO A 383 -33.69 -18.66 -12.45
N SER A 384 -34.13 -19.93 -12.51
CA SER A 384 -33.39 -21.00 -13.19
C SER A 384 -33.36 -20.86 -14.72
N LYS A 385 -34.25 -20.02 -15.29
CA LYS A 385 -34.27 -19.71 -16.72
C LYS A 385 -33.28 -18.57 -17.09
N HIS A 386 -32.65 -17.95 -16.12
CA HIS A 386 -31.72 -16.87 -16.32
C HIS A 386 -30.28 -17.30 -16.06
N THR A 387 -29.35 -16.73 -16.80
CA THR A 387 -27.90 -16.99 -16.68
C THR A 387 -27.17 -15.67 -16.56
N LEU A 388 -26.25 -15.59 -15.57
CA LEU A 388 -25.27 -14.52 -15.41
C LEU A 388 -23.86 -15.08 -15.60
N ARG A 389 -22.91 -14.23 -15.97
CA ARG A 389 -21.51 -14.61 -16.17
C ARG A 389 -20.66 -14.00 -15.08
N TYR A 390 -19.79 -14.80 -14.48
CA TYR A 390 -18.82 -14.37 -13.47
C TYR A 390 -17.41 -14.52 -14.00
N LEU A 391 -16.64 -13.42 -13.96
CA LEU A 391 -15.24 -13.35 -14.35
C LEU A 391 -14.34 -13.44 -13.10
N PRO A 392 -13.58 -14.55 -12.90
CA PRO A 392 -12.58 -14.65 -11.83
C PRO A 392 -11.35 -13.77 -12.12
N GLN A 393 -10.56 -13.45 -11.07
CA GLN A 393 -9.38 -12.58 -11.18
C GLN A 393 -8.18 -13.25 -11.90
N GLY A 394 -8.22 -14.55 -12.10
CA GLY A 394 -7.16 -15.33 -12.74
C GLY A 394 -7.55 -16.78 -12.94
N SER A 395 -6.54 -17.64 -13.11
CA SER A 395 -6.71 -19.07 -13.40
C SER A 395 -6.03 -19.99 -12.37
N SER A 396 -5.59 -19.44 -11.23
CA SER A 396 -5.00 -20.25 -10.15
C SER A 396 -6.02 -21.22 -9.54
N ALA A 397 -5.55 -22.20 -8.77
CA ALA A 397 -6.42 -23.10 -8.04
C ALA A 397 -7.36 -22.34 -7.07
N PHE A 398 -6.83 -21.28 -6.44
CA PHE A 398 -7.60 -20.40 -5.58
C PHE A 398 -8.70 -19.64 -6.36
N ASP A 399 -8.37 -19.08 -7.54
CA ASP A 399 -9.34 -18.35 -8.36
C ASP A 399 -10.49 -19.26 -8.78
N ARG A 400 -10.19 -20.51 -9.16
CA ARG A 400 -11.22 -21.50 -9.51
C ARG A 400 -12.08 -21.87 -8.30
N GLN A 401 -11.48 -22.20 -7.16
CA GLN A 401 -12.22 -22.53 -5.94
C GLN A 401 -13.12 -21.38 -5.49
N SER A 402 -12.64 -20.15 -5.57
CA SER A 402 -13.39 -18.94 -5.26
C SER A 402 -14.58 -18.77 -6.21
N ALA A 403 -14.37 -18.94 -7.52
CA ALA A 403 -15.43 -18.83 -8.52
C ALA A 403 -16.52 -19.90 -8.35
N GLU A 404 -16.14 -21.14 -8.11
CA GLU A 404 -17.05 -22.26 -7.85
C GLU A 404 -17.89 -22.05 -6.58
N PHE A 405 -17.28 -21.45 -5.54
CA PHE A 405 -18.01 -21.08 -4.33
C PHE A 405 -19.12 -20.07 -4.66
N PHE A 406 -18.83 -18.97 -5.37
CA PHE A 406 -19.85 -17.98 -5.71
C PHE A 406 -20.91 -18.54 -6.67
N GLN A 407 -20.52 -19.34 -7.64
CA GLN A 407 -21.44 -20.04 -8.52
C GLN A 407 -22.43 -20.92 -7.73
N SER A 408 -21.91 -21.73 -6.79
CA SER A 408 -22.69 -22.63 -5.96
C SER A 408 -23.65 -21.87 -5.03
N ILE A 409 -23.18 -20.81 -4.36
CA ILE A 409 -23.99 -20.09 -3.38
C ILE A 409 -25.14 -19.32 -4.05
N TRP A 410 -24.93 -18.70 -5.21
CA TRP A 410 -26.00 -18.04 -5.97
C TRP A 410 -27.02 -19.05 -6.52
N LYS A 411 -26.53 -20.22 -7.00
CA LYS A 411 -27.42 -21.29 -7.43
C LYS A 411 -28.28 -21.82 -6.27
N LYS A 412 -27.64 -22.02 -5.11
CA LYS A 412 -28.34 -22.54 -3.91
C LYS A 412 -29.37 -21.54 -3.36
N ASN A 413 -28.97 -20.25 -3.20
CA ASN A 413 -29.77 -19.28 -2.45
C ASN A 413 -30.79 -18.51 -3.32
N ILE A 414 -30.56 -18.44 -4.64
CA ILE A 414 -31.46 -17.72 -5.58
C ILE A 414 -32.07 -18.67 -6.60
N GLY A 415 -31.29 -19.63 -7.10
CA GLY A 415 -31.67 -20.53 -8.19
C GLY A 415 -31.16 -20.09 -9.57
N VAL A 416 -30.51 -18.91 -9.68
CA VAL A 416 -29.96 -18.38 -10.92
C VAL A 416 -28.78 -19.21 -11.41
N ASN A 417 -28.61 -19.35 -12.72
CA ASN A 417 -27.47 -20.04 -13.29
C ASN A 417 -26.29 -19.07 -13.43
N ILE A 418 -25.09 -19.52 -13.06
CA ILE A 418 -23.85 -18.74 -13.22
C ILE A 418 -22.92 -19.49 -14.19
N LYS A 419 -22.52 -18.85 -15.25
CA LYS A 419 -21.47 -19.33 -16.16
C LYS A 419 -20.14 -18.67 -15.74
N LEU A 420 -19.14 -19.51 -15.51
CA LEU A 420 -17.80 -19.01 -15.20
C LEU A 420 -17.09 -18.64 -16.51
N ASP A 421 -16.60 -17.42 -16.56
CA ASP A 421 -15.70 -16.94 -17.63
C ASP A 421 -14.25 -17.30 -17.27
N ALA A 422 -13.34 -17.12 -18.21
CA ALA A 422 -11.93 -17.35 -17.99
C ALA A 422 -11.14 -16.02 -18.04
N ALA A 423 -10.21 -15.86 -17.11
CA ALA A 423 -9.12 -14.90 -17.21
C ALA A 423 -7.80 -15.67 -17.15
N ALA A 424 -6.97 -15.50 -18.16
CA ALA A 424 -5.69 -16.24 -18.27
C ALA A 424 -4.69 -15.78 -17.20
N SER A 425 -4.80 -14.52 -16.76
CA SER A 425 -3.97 -13.88 -15.75
C SER A 425 -4.69 -12.69 -15.13
N PHE A 426 -4.13 -12.13 -14.06
CA PHE A 426 -4.64 -10.87 -13.49
C PHE A 426 -4.58 -9.70 -14.47
N ALA A 427 -3.57 -9.64 -15.33
CA ALA A 427 -3.48 -8.61 -16.39
C ALA A 427 -4.60 -8.75 -17.43
N ASP A 428 -4.95 -9.99 -17.83
CA ASP A 428 -6.10 -10.26 -18.71
C ASP A 428 -7.41 -9.88 -18.03
N TYR A 429 -7.58 -10.23 -16.76
CA TYR A 429 -8.72 -9.81 -15.93
C TYR A 429 -8.88 -8.27 -15.92
N LEU A 430 -7.79 -7.53 -15.64
CA LEU A 430 -7.83 -6.06 -15.64
C LEU A 430 -8.23 -5.51 -17.00
N THR A 431 -7.67 -6.04 -18.10
CA THR A 431 -8.03 -5.65 -19.45
C THR A 431 -9.51 -5.88 -19.73
N LYS A 432 -10.06 -7.04 -19.35
CA LYS A 432 -11.48 -7.38 -19.52
C LYS A 432 -12.39 -6.46 -18.72
N THR A 433 -12.04 -6.17 -17.46
CA THR A 433 -12.85 -5.30 -16.59
C THR A 433 -12.82 -3.85 -17.06
N GLN A 434 -11.66 -3.32 -17.44
CA GLN A 434 -11.51 -1.98 -18.00
C GLN A 434 -12.30 -1.78 -19.30
N ASN A 435 -12.35 -2.80 -20.16
CA ASN A 435 -13.11 -2.79 -21.41
C ASN A 435 -14.60 -3.15 -21.21
N GLY A 436 -15.07 -3.39 -19.99
CA GLY A 436 -16.44 -3.80 -19.69
C GLY A 436 -16.82 -5.17 -20.24
N ASN A 437 -15.85 -6.08 -20.43
CA ASN A 437 -16.06 -7.45 -20.94
C ASN A 437 -16.30 -8.43 -19.79
N PHE A 438 -17.24 -8.11 -18.94
CA PHE A 438 -17.71 -8.94 -17.82
C PHE A 438 -19.18 -8.60 -17.53
N GLU A 439 -19.84 -9.43 -16.73
CA GLU A 439 -21.16 -9.15 -16.14
C GLU A 439 -21.02 -8.98 -14.62
N ILE A 440 -20.47 -9.97 -13.92
CA ILE A 440 -20.08 -9.90 -12.52
C ILE A 440 -18.59 -10.19 -12.42
N ALA A 441 -17.85 -9.45 -11.59
CA ALA A 441 -16.45 -9.75 -11.30
C ALA A 441 -16.11 -9.36 -9.85
N MET A 442 -15.12 -10.02 -9.25
CA MET A 442 -14.56 -9.57 -7.97
C MET A 442 -13.53 -8.50 -8.23
N SER A 443 -13.63 -7.36 -7.58
CA SER A 443 -12.64 -6.30 -7.57
C SER A 443 -12.11 -6.08 -6.16
N GLY A 444 -11.02 -5.36 -6.05
CA GLY A 444 -10.45 -4.97 -4.77
C GLY A 444 -9.71 -3.65 -4.88
N TRP A 445 -9.63 -2.94 -3.77
CA TRP A 445 -8.92 -1.68 -3.68
C TRP A 445 -8.14 -1.60 -2.36
N GLY A 446 -6.88 -1.21 -2.44
CA GLY A 446 -6.10 -0.78 -1.29
C GLY A 446 -6.13 0.74 -1.21
N ALA A 447 -6.30 1.30 -0.03
CA ALA A 447 -6.35 2.74 0.12
C ALA A 447 -5.04 3.40 -0.33
N ASP A 448 -5.16 4.49 -1.10
CA ASP A 448 -4.01 5.31 -1.54
C ASP A 448 -3.63 6.35 -0.49
N PHE A 449 -4.57 6.75 0.35
CA PHE A 449 -4.40 7.72 1.43
C PHE A 449 -5.35 7.42 2.59
N ASN A 450 -5.03 7.95 3.77
CA ASN A 450 -5.74 7.65 5.00
C ASN A 450 -7.02 8.48 5.16
N ASP A 451 -8.01 8.20 4.33
CA ASP A 451 -9.34 8.82 4.38
C ASP A 451 -10.37 7.90 3.70
N PRO A 452 -11.64 7.83 4.17
CA PRO A 452 -12.70 7.05 3.54
C PRO A 452 -12.94 7.38 2.06
N ASP A 453 -12.58 8.59 1.62
CA ASP A 453 -12.70 9.02 0.23
C ASP A 453 -11.88 8.16 -0.74
N SER A 454 -10.79 7.52 -0.25
CA SER A 454 -10.01 6.55 -1.01
C SER A 454 -10.85 5.36 -1.53
N PHE A 455 -12.00 5.07 -0.90
CA PHE A 455 -12.95 4.03 -1.32
C PHE A 455 -14.22 4.64 -1.92
N ILE A 456 -14.77 5.66 -1.28
CA ILE A 456 -16.04 6.26 -1.70
C ILE A 456 -15.86 6.98 -3.05
N GLY A 457 -14.77 7.71 -3.25
CA GLY A 457 -14.47 8.39 -4.52
C GLY A 457 -14.30 7.48 -5.74
N LEU A 458 -14.02 6.17 -5.54
CA LEU A 458 -13.87 5.21 -6.64
C LEU A 458 -15.12 5.03 -7.48
N PHE A 459 -16.29 5.19 -6.88
CA PHE A 459 -17.59 4.91 -7.50
C PHE A 459 -18.26 6.18 -8.07
N GLN A 460 -17.54 7.31 -8.08
CA GLN A 460 -17.95 8.47 -8.84
C GLN A 460 -18.13 8.10 -10.32
N LYS A 461 -19.16 8.63 -10.96
CA LYS A 461 -19.57 8.30 -12.34
C LYS A 461 -18.40 8.25 -13.34
N ASP A 462 -17.54 9.27 -13.32
CA ASP A 462 -16.46 9.44 -14.29
C ASP A 462 -15.10 8.93 -13.78
N ASN A 463 -15.06 8.27 -12.62
CA ASN A 463 -13.82 7.67 -12.11
C ASN A 463 -13.38 6.48 -13.00
N GLY A 464 -12.13 6.49 -13.43
CA GLY A 464 -11.55 5.44 -14.27
C GLY A 464 -11.58 4.03 -13.66
N ASN A 465 -11.66 3.93 -12.32
CA ASN A 465 -11.74 2.68 -11.58
C ASN A 465 -13.18 2.19 -11.34
N ASN A 466 -14.20 2.98 -11.72
CA ASN A 466 -15.60 2.57 -11.69
C ASN A 466 -15.90 1.63 -12.88
N TYR A 467 -15.32 0.43 -12.84
CA TYR A 467 -15.45 -0.56 -13.92
C TYR A 467 -16.89 -1.05 -14.12
N GLY A 468 -17.69 -1.10 -13.07
CA GLY A 468 -19.11 -1.46 -13.10
C GLY A 468 -19.99 -0.41 -13.77
N LYS A 469 -19.45 0.79 -14.03
CA LYS A 469 -20.20 1.95 -14.56
C LYS A 469 -21.43 2.31 -13.71
N TYR A 470 -21.27 2.17 -12.38
CA TYR A 470 -22.26 2.66 -11.45
C TYR A 470 -22.50 4.15 -11.66
N ASN A 471 -23.75 4.56 -11.67
CA ASN A 471 -24.16 5.94 -11.90
C ASN A 471 -25.44 6.24 -11.11
N SER A 472 -25.34 7.08 -10.10
CA SER A 472 -26.46 7.45 -9.22
C SER A 472 -26.43 8.96 -8.95
N ALA A 473 -27.49 9.65 -9.31
CA ALA A 473 -27.62 11.09 -9.07
C ALA A 473 -27.56 11.42 -7.56
N LYS A 474 -28.13 10.55 -6.72
CA LYS A 474 -28.10 10.70 -5.25
C LYS A 474 -26.66 10.57 -4.72
N TYR A 475 -25.91 9.58 -5.21
CA TYR A 475 -24.51 9.38 -4.83
C TYR A 475 -23.63 10.57 -5.23
N GLU A 476 -23.75 11.03 -6.48
CA GLU A 476 -23.02 12.21 -6.98
C GLU A 476 -23.31 13.46 -6.17
N ALA A 477 -24.58 13.67 -5.76
CA ALA A 477 -24.94 14.81 -4.91
C ALA A 477 -24.28 14.75 -3.52
N ILE A 478 -24.07 13.54 -2.96
CA ILE A 478 -23.34 13.37 -1.70
C ILE A 478 -21.85 13.67 -1.91
N LEU A 479 -21.24 13.16 -2.99
CA LEU A 479 -19.84 13.44 -3.31
C LEU A 479 -19.59 14.94 -3.53
N GLN A 480 -20.51 15.65 -4.16
CA GLN A 480 -20.43 17.11 -4.31
C GLN A 480 -20.47 17.86 -2.96
N LYS A 481 -21.20 17.35 -1.96
CA LYS A 481 -21.17 17.90 -0.60
C LYS A 481 -19.83 17.57 0.07
N LEU A 482 -19.37 16.31 -0.01
CA LEU A 482 -18.09 15.85 0.54
C LEU A 482 -16.91 16.68 0.04
N SER A 483 -16.89 17.02 -1.25
CA SER A 483 -15.79 17.80 -1.86
C SER A 483 -15.66 19.22 -1.33
N LYS A 484 -16.65 19.73 -0.58
CA LYS A 484 -16.68 21.07 0.01
C LYS A 484 -16.67 21.06 1.53
N GLU A 485 -16.91 19.90 2.15
CA GLU A 485 -17.04 19.80 3.61
C GLU A 485 -15.67 19.57 4.24
N THR A 486 -15.32 20.42 5.20
CA THR A 486 -14.06 20.35 5.96
C THR A 486 -14.27 19.90 7.40
N ASP A 487 -15.50 19.95 7.92
CA ASP A 487 -15.84 19.44 9.24
C ASP A 487 -15.89 17.91 9.23
N ASN A 488 -14.98 17.28 9.97
CA ASN A 488 -14.82 15.83 9.97
C ASN A 488 -16.05 15.08 10.51
N ALA A 489 -16.81 15.64 11.44
CA ALA A 489 -18.03 15.00 11.93
C ALA A 489 -19.11 14.96 10.84
N LYS A 490 -19.27 16.05 10.08
CA LYS A 490 -20.17 16.10 8.93
C LYS A 490 -19.69 15.21 7.79
N ARG A 491 -18.37 15.14 7.55
CA ARG A 491 -17.80 14.22 6.56
C ARG A 491 -18.10 12.75 6.91
N ILE A 492 -17.98 12.36 8.18
CA ILE A 492 -18.34 11.01 8.64
C ILE A 492 -19.79 10.67 8.29
N GLU A 493 -20.75 11.58 8.55
CA GLU A 493 -22.16 11.34 8.22
C GLU A 493 -22.40 11.29 6.69
N LEU A 494 -21.72 12.12 5.91
CA LEU A 494 -21.80 12.05 4.44
C LEU A 494 -21.20 10.76 3.87
N PHE A 495 -20.09 10.29 4.40
CA PHE A 495 -19.50 8.99 4.02
C PHE A 495 -20.42 7.83 4.38
N LYS A 496 -21.03 7.86 5.56
CA LYS A 496 -22.04 6.88 5.99
C LYS A 496 -23.25 6.86 5.03
N GLU A 497 -23.76 8.03 4.65
CA GLU A 497 -24.86 8.15 3.68
C GLU A 497 -24.43 7.61 2.31
N ALA A 498 -23.26 8.00 1.80
CA ALA A 498 -22.72 7.52 0.53
C ALA A 498 -22.59 5.99 0.49
N GLU A 499 -22.01 5.42 1.54
CA GLU A 499 -21.83 3.96 1.64
C GLU A 499 -23.19 3.22 1.68
N LYS A 500 -24.17 3.77 2.40
CA LYS A 500 -25.53 3.24 2.44
C LYS A 500 -26.21 3.28 1.05
N VAL A 501 -26.10 4.40 0.34
CA VAL A 501 -26.64 4.51 -1.02
C VAL A 501 -25.99 3.50 -1.94
N LEU A 502 -24.66 3.44 -1.97
CA LEU A 502 -23.89 2.55 -2.84
C LEU A 502 -24.23 1.06 -2.62
N ILE A 503 -24.34 0.64 -1.36
CA ILE A 503 -24.40 -0.80 -1.00
C ILE A 503 -25.85 -1.28 -0.79
N ILE A 504 -26.70 -0.45 -0.19
CA ILE A 504 -28.04 -0.86 0.23
C ILE A 504 -29.11 -0.40 -0.76
N GLU A 505 -29.11 0.89 -1.10
CA GLU A 505 -30.20 1.47 -1.89
C GLU A 505 -30.05 1.11 -3.37
N ASP A 506 -28.87 1.35 -3.92
CA ASP A 506 -28.59 1.12 -5.33
C ASP A 506 -27.96 -0.26 -5.60
N ALA A 507 -27.42 -0.92 -4.56
CA ALA A 507 -26.66 -2.16 -4.67
C ALA A 507 -25.64 -2.10 -5.82
N GLY A 508 -24.91 -0.97 -5.90
CA GLY A 508 -23.91 -0.72 -6.96
C GLY A 508 -22.77 -1.72 -6.94
N ILE A 509 -22.43 -2.21 -5.74
CA ILE A 509 -21.40 -3.23 -5.47
C ILE A 509 -21.89 -4.18 -4.36
N ALA A 510 -21.16 -5.30 -4.18
CA ALA A 510 -21.37 -6.19 -3.05
C ALA A 510 -20.07 -6.45 -2.29
N PRO A 511 -19.82 -5.83 -1.13
CA PRO A 511 -18.67 -6.11 -0.28
C PRO A 511 -18.57 -7.60 0.05
N THR A 512 -17.35 -8.13 0.13
CA THR A 512 -17.10 -9.55 0.43
C THR A 512 -16.17 -9.75 1.62
N HIS A 513 -14.98 -9.18 1.58
CA HIS A 513 -13.97 -9.31 2.64
C HIS A 513 -12.96 -8.17 2.63
N TYR A 514 -12.32 -7.97 3.78
CA TYR A 514 -11.15 -7.12 3.95
C TYR A 514 -9.88 -7.97 3.99
N LYS A 515 -8.79 -7.44 3.44
CA LYS A 515 -7.48 -8.09 3.48
C LYS A 515 -6.86 -7.95 4.87
N ASP A 516 -6.03 -8.91 5.22
CA ASP A 516 -5.13 -8.84 6.37
C ASP A 516 -3.68 -8.67 5.94
N LYS A 517 -2.88 -8.13 6.83
CA LYS A 517 -1.42 -8.17 6.80
C LYS A 517 -0.96 -9.22 7.79
N ARG A 518 -0.06 -10.12 7.39
CA ARG A 518 0.51 -11.15 8.25
C ARG A 518 2.00 -11.20 8.07
N TYR A 519 2.71 -10.86 9.13
CA TYR A 519 4.16 -10.90 9.17
C TYR A 519 4.61 -11.75 10.36
N ALA A 520 5.53 -12.66 10.10
CA ALA A 520 6.27 -13.32 11.16
C ALA A 520 7.57 -12.55 11.39
N GLN A 521 7.89 -12.26 12.63
CA GLN A 521 8.98 -11.40 13.03
C GLN A 521 9.78 -12.01 14.17
N GLN A 522 11.10 -11.88 14.13
CA GLN A 522 11.99 -12.27 15.22
C GLN A 522 11.70 -11.40 16.47
N LYS A 523 11.71 -12.01 17.65
CA LYS A 523 11.39 -11.32 18.91
C LYS A 523 12.35 -10.17 19.26
N ARG A 524 13.57 -10.25 18.75
CA ARG A 524 14.61 -9.22 18.90
C ARG A 524 14.29 -7.91 18.16
N VAL A 525 13.45 -7.96 17.13
CA VAL A 525 13.05 -6.77 16.36
C VAL A 525 11.99 -6.00 17.13
N LYS A 526 12.24 -4.71 17.35
CA LYS A 526 11.32 -3.79 18.00
C LYS A 526 11.14 -2.55 17.15
N GLY A 527 10.00 -1.88 17.28
CA GLY A 527 9.75 -0.60 16.64
C GLY A 527 9.66 -0.63 15.10
N LEU A 528 9.78 -1.80 14.46
CA LEU A 528 9.51 -1.95 13.03
C LEU A 528 8.01 -1.77 12.82
N GLN A 529 7.63 -0.77 12.03
CA GLN A 529 6.23 -0.47 11.76
C GLN A 529 5.83 -0.97 10.36
N PHE A 530 4.53 -1.23 10.18
CA PHE A 530 3.94 -1.73 8.94
C PHE A 530 2.92 -0.72 8.42
N PRO A 531 3.37 0.32 7.69
CA PRO A 531 2.49 1.38 7.22
C PRO A 531 1.29 0.85 6.46
N SER A 532 0.16 1.51 6.60
CA SER A 532 -1.05 1.20 5.84
C SER A 532 -0.94 1.65 4.39
N PHE A 533 -0.05 2.61 4.11
CA PHE A 533 0.08 3.30 2.83
C PHE A 533 1.55 3.42 2.40
N GLY A 534 1.79 3.39 1.09
CA GLY A 534 3.09 3.63 0.49
C GLY A 534 4.04 2.44 0.51
N GLY A 535 4.39 1.93 1.68
CA GLY A 535 5.37 0.86 1.85
C GLY A 535 4.88 -0.29 2.72
N THR A 536 5.71 -1.32 2.86
CA THR A 536 5.51 -2.42 3.81
C THR A 536 6.14 -2.11 5.15
N TYR A 537 7.30 -1.46 5.15
CA TYR A 537 8.14 -1.25 6.32
C TYR A 537 8.45 0.23 6.54
N GLU A 538 8.30 0.68 7.77
CA GLU A 538 8.88 1.93 8.24
C GLU A 538 10.04 1.61 9.20
N LEU A 539 11.25 2.01 8.79
CA LEU A 539 12.51 1.56 9.39
C LEU A 539 13.09 2.53 10.43
N LYS A 540 12.69 3.80 10.39
CA LYS A 540 13.31 4.87 11.20
C LYS A 540 13.34 4.52 12.67
N TRP A 541 12.27 3.91 13.17
CA TRP A 541 12.11 3.57 14.60
C TRP A 541 12.46 2.11 14.91
N ALA A 542 12.90 1.34 13.91
CA ALA A 542 13.27 -0.05 14.13
C ALA A 542 14.53 -0.17 14.99
N SER A 543 14.58 -1.20 15.81
CA SER A 543 15.76 -1.60 16.59
C SER A 543 15.85 -3.12 16.68
N VAL A 544 17.04 -3.63 16.96
CA VAL A 544 17.29 -5.05 17.18
C VAL A 544 17.93 -5.21 18.56
N GLU A 545 17.27 -5.95 19.46
CA GLU A 545 17.71 -6.20 20.83
C GLU A 545 18.39 -7.57 20.93
N GLY A 546 19.49 -7.64 21.71
CA GLY A 546 20.18 -8.88 22.02
C GLY A 546 21.12 -9.38 20.90
N GLU A 547 22.00 -10.30 21.24
CA GLU A 547 22.83 -11.01 20.26
C GLU A 547 22.02 -12.07 19.50
N LYS A 548 22.43 -12.33 18.22
CA LYS A 548 21.90 -13.47 17.45
C LYS A 548 22.20 -14.79 18.13
#